data_6badd3116a3007d3aed4883706f65931
#
_entry.id   6badd3116a3007d3aed4883706f65931
#
_cell.length_a   1.000
_cell.length_b   1.000
_cell.length_c   1.000
_cell.angle_alpha   90.00
_cell.angle_beta   90.00
_cell.angle_gamma   90.00
#
_symmetry.space_group_name_H-M   'P 1'
#
loop_
_entity.id
_entity.type
_entity.pdbx_description
1 polymer ?
#
loop_
_entity_poly.entity_id
_entity_poly.type
_entity_poly.pdbx_seq_one_letter_code
_entity_poly.pdbx_strand_id
1 'polypeptide(L)'
;MEFFLTIFICSAIDGRCIIPNNEPYIYPKTFDTHYECVRAGLSESYEILYAEKFFDKDNINQYKLYPKFTCDEIEVEGDLV
;
A
#
# COMPACT_ATOMS: atom_id res chain seq x y z
N MET A 1 14.89 -13.98 -3.30
CA MET A 1 14.32 -12.70 -3.68
C MET A 1 13.28 -12.28 -2.68
N GLU A 2 13.25 -11.01 -2.38
CA GLU A 2 12.29 -10.49 -1.45
C GLU A 2 11.49 -9.38 -2.11
N PHE A 3 10.26 -9.20 -1.65
CA PHE A 3 9.36 -8.17 -2.16
C PHE A 3 8.98 -7.23 -1.02
N PHE A 4 8.95 -5.95 -1.29
CA PHE A 4 8.45 -5.00 -0.31
C PHE A 4 7.15 -4.38 -0.79
N LEU A 5 6.29 -4.09 0.17
CA LEU A 5 4.94 -3.61 -0.08
C LEU A 5 4.83 -2.13 0.24
N THR A 6 4.35 -1.36 -0.73
CA THR A 6 4.08 0.07 -0.56
C THR A 6 2.60 0.30 -0.86
N ILE A 7 1.92 1.01 0.03
CA ILE A 7 0.49 1.26 -0.09
C ILE A 7 0.21 2.75 -0.22
N PHE A 8 -0.66 3.09 -1.17
CA PHE A 8 -1.11 4.45 -1.42
C PHE A 8 -2.63 4.51 -1.32
N ILE A 9 -3.15 5.64 -0.89
CA ILE A 9 -4.58 5.91 -0.95
C ILE A 9 -4.78 7.01 -1.98
N CYS A 10 -5.55 6.71 -3.00
CA CYS A 10 -5.73 7.61 -4.13
C CYS A 10 -7.15 8.14 -4.20
N SER A 11 -7.31 9.32 -4.78
CA SER A 11 -8.62 9.94 -5.00
C SER A 11 -8.99 9.84 -6.47
N ALA A 12 -10.16 9.29 -6.75
CA ALA A 12 -10.66 9.19 -8.12
C ALA A 12 -11.11 10.55 -8.67
N ILE A 13 -11.32 11.52 -7.81
CA ILE A 13 -11.74 12.86 -8.23
C ILE A 13 -10.55 13.66 -8.78
N ASP A 14 -9.47 13.68 -8.03
CA ASP A 14 -8.29 14.47 -8.38
C ASP A 14 -7.25 13.70 -9.18
N GLY A 15 -7.33 12.39 -9.18
CA GLY A 15 -6.31 11.55 -9.76
C GLY A 15 -5.01 11.53 -8.95
N ARG A 16 -5.03 12.09 -7.76
CA ARG A 16 -3.87 12.14 -6.87
C ARG A 16 -3.94 11.05 -5.83
N CYS A 17 -2.77 10.61 -5.40
CA CYS A 17 -2.68 9.66 -4.31
C CYS A 17 -2.39 10.41 -3.02
N ILE A 18 -3.31 10.26 -2.08
CA ILE A 18 -3.21 10.86 -0.76
C ILE A 18 -2.56 9.82 0.14
N ILE A 19 -1.49 10.21 0.79
CA ILE A 19 -0.78 9.30 1.68
C ILE A 19 -0.85 9.88 3.08
N PRO A 20 -1.13 9.05 4.08
CA PRO A 20 -1.10 9.52 5.46
C PRO A 20 0.28 10.09 5.76
N ASN A 21 0.30 11.27 6.38
CA ASN A 21 1.54 11.94 6.77
C ASN A 21 2.46 12.30 5.60
N ASN A 22 1.91 12.41 4.39
CA ASN A 22 2.66 12.79 3.18
C ASN A 22 3.76 11.80 2.79
N GLU A 23 3.66 10.57 3.26
CA GLU A 23 4.61 9.52 2.91
C GLU A 23 3.85 8.24 2.56
N PRO A 24 4.29 7.50 1.54
CA PRO A 24 3.66 6.22 1.24
C PRO A 24 3.86 5.27 2.41
N TYR A 25 2.84 4.48 2.68
CA TYR A 25 2.94 3.48 3.73
C TYR A 25 3.75 2.31 3.23
N ILE A 26 4.88 2.07 3.85
CA ILE A 26 5.74 0.95 3.53
C ILE A 26 5.58 -0.08 4.63
N TYR A 27 5.15 -1.27 4.24
CA TYR A 27 4.94 -2.33 5.22
C TYR A 27 6.29 -2.72 5.85
N PRO A 28 6.35 -2.91 7.17
CA PRO A 28 7.63 -3.12 7.87
C PRO A 28 8.30 -4.46 7.63
N LYS A 29 7.67 -5.35 6.89
CA LYS A 29 8.23 -6.66 6.56
C LYS A 29 8.36 -6.84 5.07
N THR A 30 9.29 -7.70 4.67
CA THR A 30 9.38 -8.14 3.29
C THR A 30 8.73 -9.51 3.15
N PHE A 31 8.45 -9.91 1.93
CA PHE A 31 7.79 -11.16 1.62
C PHE A 31 8.65 -11.99 0.69
N ASP A 32 8.61 -13.30 0.87
CA ASP A 32 9.41 -14.20 0.05
C ASP A 32 8.86 -14.39 -1.36
N THR A 33 7.57 -14.21 -1.53
CA THR A 33 6.91 -14.43 -2.82
C THR A 33 6.02 -13.24 -3.18
N HIS A 34 5.82 -13.07 -4.47
CA HIS A 34 4.89 -12.06 -4.98
C HIS A 34 3.48 -12.32 -4.48
N TYR A 35 3.08 -13.58 -4.43
CA TYR A 35 1.76 -13.97 -3.95
C TYR A 35 1.50 -13.45 -2.54
N GLU A 36 2.44 -13.68 -1.65
CA GLU A 36 2.28 -13.23 -0.26
C GLU A 36 2.25 -11.72 -0.15
N CYS A 37 3.06 -11.02 -0.95
CA CYS A 37 3.08 -9.57 -0.97
C CYS A 37 1.72 -9.01 -1.42
N VAL A 38 1.16 -9.55 -2.50
CA VAL A 38 -0.15 -9.10 -3.01
C VAL A 38 -1.25 -9.38 -1.99
N ARG A 39 -1.22 -10.55 -1.39
CA ARG A 39 -2.20 -10.91 -0.38
C ARG A 39 -2.15 -9.95 0.81
N ALA A 40 -0.96 -9.64 1.27
CA ALA A 40 -0.78 -8.67 2.35
C ALA A 40 -1.21 -7.28 1.91
N GLY A 41 -0.92 -6.90 0.67
CA GLY A 41 -1.33 -5.62 0.12
C GLY A 41 -2.83 -5.41 0.14
N LEU A 42 -3.59 -6.45 -0.23
CA LEU A 42 -5.05 -6.38 -0.19
C LEU A 42 -5.55 -6.27 1.24
N SER A 43 -5.00 -7.06 2.15
CA SER A 43 -5.40 -7.06 3.54
C SER A 43 -5.09 -5.74 4.23
N GLU A 44 -3.87 -5.25 4.04
CA GLU A 44 -3.44 -3.98 4.65
C GLU A 44 -4.17 -2.78 4.05
N SER A 45 -4.44 -2.82 2.74
CA SER A 45 -5.20 -1.76 2.10
C SER A 45 -6.60 -1.67 2.68
N TYR A 46 -7.22 -2.82 2.93
CA TYR A 46 -8.52 -2.87 3.57
C TYR A 46 -8.46 -2.24 4.97
N GLU A 47 -7.47 -2.63 5.75
CA GLU A 47 -7.32 -2.11 7.11
C GLU A 47 -7.08 -0.60 7.13
N ILE A 48 -6.23 -0.12 6.24
CA ILE A 48 -5.92 1.31 6.20
C ILE A 48 -7.14 2.12 5.80
N LEU A 49 -7.89 1.65 4.82
CA LEU A 49 -8.98 2.43 4.25
C LEU A 49 -10.30 2.23 4.98
N TYR A 50 -10.62 1.00 5.37
CA TYR A 50 -11.95 0.67 5.88
C TYR A 50 -12.01 0.40 7.39
N ALA A 51 -10.89 0.31 8.06
CA ALA A 51 -10.88 0.14 9.51
C ALA A 51 -11.09 1.44 10.27
N GLU A 52 -11.31 2.53 9.55
CA GLU A 52 -11.60 3.85 10.12
C GLU A 52 -10.50 4.41 11.02
N LYS A 53 -9.27 3.97 10.78
CA LYS A 53 -8.12 4.46 11.54
C LYS A 53 -7.58 5.79 11.00
N PHE A 54 -7.60 5.95 9.68
CA PHE A 54 -7.06 7.14 9.01
C PHE A 54 -8.13 7.93 8.28
N PHE A 55 -9.13 7.25 7.76
CA PHE A 55 -10.20 7.88 6.98
C PHE A 55 -11.54 7.39 7.46
N ASP A 56 -12.51 8.30 7.56
CA ASP A 56 -13.85 7.88 7.87
C ASP A 56 -14.64 7.64 6.58
N LYS A 57 -15.81 7.06 6.74
CA LYS A 57 -16.68 6.70 5.62
C LYS A 57 -17.06 7.91 4.77
N ASP A 58 -17.32 9.04 5.41
CA ASP A 58 -17.72 10.25 4.71
C ASP A 58 -16.59 10.80 3.85
N ASN A 59 -15.38 10.77 4.34
CA ASN A 59 -14.21 11.20 3.58
C ASN A 59 -13.96 10.29 2.39
N ILE A 60 -14.11 8.99 2.59
CA ILE A 60 -13.93 8.03 1.51
C ILE A 60 -14.94 8.29 0.39
N ASN A 61 -16.19 8.54 0.75
CA ASN A 61 -17.23 8.81 -0.23
C ASN A 61 -17.06 10.18 -0.91
N GLN A 62 -16.68 11.18 -0.14
CA GLN A 62 -16.51 12.54 -0.66
C GLN A 62 -15.41 12.64 -1.70
N TYR A 63 -14.29 12.04 -1.42
CA TYR A 63 -13.11 12.13 -2.29
C TYR A 63 -12.94 10.91 -3.19
N LYS A 64 -13.83 9.93 -3.10
CA LYS A 64 -13.77 8.69 -3.89
C LYS A 64 -12.41 8.01 -3.69
N LEU A 65 -12.07 7.79 -2.44
CA LEU A 65 -10.79 7.19 -2.09
C LEU A 65 -10.75 5.70 -2.39
N TYR A 66 -9.62 5.25 -2.89
CA TYR A 66 -9.41 3.83 -3.14
C TYR A 66 -7.95 3.48 -2.87
N PRO A 67 -7.66 2.23 -2.51
CA PRO A 67 -6.29 1.84 -2.22
C PRO A 67 -5.56 1.44 -3.49
N LYS A 68 -4.26 1.67 -3.50
CA LYS A 68 -3.37 1.21 -4.54
C LYS A 68 -2.10 0.73 -3.85
N PHE A 69 -1.54 -0.38 -4.29
CA PHE A 69 -0.31 -0.86 -3.71
C PHE A 69 0.60 -1.43 -4.77
N THR A 70 1.88 -1.48 -4.44
CA THR A 70 2.89 -2.05 -5.31
C THR A 70 3.71 -3.07 -4.53
N CYS A 71 4.11 -4.13 -5.23
CA CYS A 71 5.01 -5.14 -4.69
C CYS A 71 6.28 -5.11 -5.53
N ASP A 72 7.31 -4.50 -4.98
CA ASP A 72 8.57 -4.31 -5.69
C ASP A 72 9.60 -5.31 -5.20
N GLU A 73 10.37 -5.83 -6.13
CA GLU A 73 11.39 -6.80 -5.85
C GLU A 73 12.66 -6.12 -5.36
N ILE A 74 13.25 -6.68 -4.32
CA ILE A 74 14.50 -6.17 -3.77
C ILE A 74 15.62 -7.07 -4.24
N GLU A 75 16.63 -6.50 -4.90
CA GLU A 75 17.83 -7.24 -5.25
C GLU A 75 18.75 -7.27 -4.04
N VAL A 76 19.25 -8.45 -3.74
CA VAL A 76 20.21 -8.62 -2.67
C VAL A 76 21.60 -8.56 -3.30
N GLU A 77 22.36 -7.54 -2.98
CA GLU A 77 23.68 -7.34 -3.58
C GLU A 77 24.63 -8.50 -3.41
N GLY A 78 24.50 -9.23 -2.32
CA GLY A 78 25.32 -10.39 -2.09
C GLY A 78 25.21 -11.45 -3.16
N ASP A 79 24.14 -11.46 -3.90
CA ASP A 79 23.89 -12.43 -4.95
C ASP A 79 24.69 -12.17 -6.22
N LEU A 80 25.31 -11.04 -6.29
CA LEU A 80 26.07 -10.66 -7.47
C LEU A 80 27.48 -11.23 -7.50
N VAL A 81 27.84 -11.96 -6.52
CA VAL A 81 29.20 -12.52 -6.42
C VAL A 81 29.32 -13.76 -7.24
#